data_b448c172309a4f3ceaf4a26c9b954488
#
_entry.id   b448c172309a4f3ceaf4a26c9b954488
#
_cell.length_a   1.000
_cell.length_b   1.000
_cell.length_c   1.000
_cell.angle_alpha   90.00
_cell.angle_beta   90.00
_cell.angle_gamma   90.00
#
_symmetry.space_group_name_H-M   'P 1'
#
loop_
_entity.id
_entity.type
_entity.pdbx_description
1 polymer ?
#
loop_
_entity_poly.entity_id
_entity_poly.type
_entity_poly.pdbx_seq_one_letter_code
_entity_poly.pdbx_strand_id
1 'polypeptide(L)'
;GPDKLENVEPFLFNLFNDPAILNLPSFFRYPLAKLISNRRAPTAKKIYQELGGSSPILELTEKQSRALELKLNGDDQTSEYKCFIVMRCWHPRADEVVNYVKSFNPDEIILMPLYPQYSAATSGSSIKEWKDICKKNNLNIKTSTICCYPIDNNFVQAHKEEIVKKITNLNNFKLIFSAHGLPEKNIKKGDPYQWQVEQSVDK
;
A
#
# COMPACT_ATOMS: atom_id res chain seq x y z
N GLY A 1 -1.51 -5.60 6.47
CA GLY A 1 -1.63 -5.70 7.93
C GLY A 1 -1.84 -7.13 8.39
N PRO A 2 -1.72 -7.42 9.68
CA PRO A 2 -1.85 -8.80 10.19
C PRO A 2 -3.29 -9.31 10.05
N ASP A 3 -3.42 -10.57 9.68
CA ASP A 3 -4.69 -11.30 9.52
C ASP A 3 -5.23 -11.89 10.84
N LYS A 4 -4.38 -11.94 11.89
CA LYS A 4 -4.71 -12.42 13.24
C LYS A 4 -3.90 -11.69 14.29
N LEU A 5 -4.38 -11.68 15.54
CA LEU A 5 -3.70 -11.04 16.68
C LEU A 5 -2.32 -11.65 16.97
N GLU A 6 -2.14 -12.94 16.78
CA GLU A 6 -0.86 -13.62 16.95
C GLU A 6 0.21 -13.13 15.97
N ASN A 7 -0.21 -12.69 14.78
CA ASN A 7 0.63 -12.22 13.69
C ASN A 7 1.01 -10.72 13.80
N VAL A 8 0.53 -10.01 14.82
CA VAL A 8 0.84 -8.59 15.03
C VAL A 8 2.33 -8.37 15.28
N GLU A 9 2.97 -9.17 16.13
CA GLU A 9 4.41 -9.02 16.40
C GLU A 9 5.28 -9.35 15.17
N PRO A 10 5.08 -10.47 14.46
CA PRO A 10 5.78 -10.74 13.20
C PRO A 10 5.57 -9.67 12.14
N PHE A 11 4.35 -9.14 12.00
CA PHE A 11 4.06 -8.03 11.09
C PHE A 11 4.87 -6.78 11.47
N LEU A 12 4.88 -6.39 12.74
CA LEU A 12 5.65 -5.25 13.22
C LEU A 12 7.15 -5.46 13.03
N PHE A 13 7.63 -6.68 13.24
CA PHE A 13 9.03 -7.01 12.96
C PHE A 13 9.36 -6.80 11.47
N ASN A 14 8.55 -7.30 10.56
CA ASN A 14 8.75 -7.09 9.13
C ASN A 14 8.74 -5.61 8.76
N LEU A 15 7.81 -4.84 9.33
CA LEU A 15 7.69 -3.39 9.12
C LEU A 15 8.97 -2.67 9.58
N PHE A 16 9.43 -2.92 10.81
CA PHE A 16 10.62 -2.23 11.33
C PHE A 16 11.94 -2.78 10.79
N ASN A 17 11.95 -4.02 10.28
CA ASN A 17 13.12 -4.55 9.59
C ASN A 17 13.21 -4.12 8.10
N ASP A 18 12.28 -3.30 7.64
CA ASP A 18 12.34 -2.72 6.29
C ASP A 18 13.37 -1.58 6.24
N PRO A 19 14.35 -1.62 5.31
CA PRO A 19 15.32 -0.53 5.14
C PRO A 19 14.69 0.79 4.70
N ALA A 20 13.50 0.78 4.10
CA ALA A 20 12.76 1.99 3.76
C ALA A 20 12.19 2.69 5.02
N ILE A 21 11.99 1.96 6.11
CA ILE A 21 11.49 2.48 7.39
C ILE A 21 12.64 2.77 8.34
N LEU A 22 13.54 1.79 8.55
CA LEU A 22 14.76 1.96 9.35
C LEU A 22 15.98 1.85 8.44
N ASN A 23 16.46 2.99 7.96
CA ASN A 23 17.63 3.07 7.09
C ASN A 23 18.92 2.85 7.87
N LEU A 24 19.13 1.61 8.33
CA LEU A 24 20.30 1.14 9.07
C LEU A 24 20.89 -0.10 8.39
N PRO A 25 22.19 -0.36 8.53
CA PRO A 25 22.79 -1.64 8.16
C PRO A 25 22.03 -2.80 8.81
N SER A 26 21.91 -3.94 8.11
CA SER A 26 21.06 -5.06 8.52
C SER A 26 21.41 -5.61 9.92
N PHE A 27 22.68 -5.64 10.27
CA PHE A 27 23.14 -6.15 11.56
C PHE A 27 22.74 -5.28 12.76
N PHE A 28 22.49 -3.97 12.56
CA PHE A 28 21.88 -3.09 13.57
C PHE A 28 20.37 -3.07 13.47
N ARG A 29 19.84 -3.09 12.24
CA ARG A 29 18.40 -3.00 12.00
C ARG A 29 17.65 -4.21 12.56
N TYR A 30 18.18 -5.42 12.35
CA TYR A 30 17.52 -6.65 12.80
C TYR A 30 17.26 -6.69 14.32
N PRO A 31 18.28 -6.53 15.21
CA PRO A 31 18.03 -6.53 16.66
C PRO A 31 17.17 -5.36 17.11
N LEU A 32 17.30 -4.18 16.49
CA LEU A 32 16.48 -3.02 16.80
C LEU A 32 15.00 -3.25 16.40
N ALA A 33 14.76 -3.80 15.22
CA ALA A 33 13.41 -4.17 14.78
C ALA A 33 12.76 -5.17 15.73
N LYS A 34 13.52 -6.18 16.19
CA LYS A 34 13.03 -7.17 17.16
C LYS A 34 12.67 -6.52 18.50
N LEU A 35 13.50 -5.64 19.01
CA LEU A 35 13.24 -4.90 20.24
C LEU A 35 11.98 -4.02 20.13
N ILE A 36 11.86 -3.26 19.02
CA ILE A 36 10.72 -2.36 18.81
C ILE A 36 9.44 -3.19 18.65
N SER A 37 9.44 -4.25 17.84
CA SER A 37 8.25 -5.07 17.60
C SER A 37 7.74 -5.70 18.89
N ASN A 38 8.61 -6.28 19.71
CA ASN A 38 8.25 -6.86 21.01
C ASN A 38 7.61 -5.83 21.95
N ARG A 39 8.19 -4.62 22.03
CA ARG A 39 7.65 -3.56 22.90
C ARG A 39 6.32 -3.01 22.43
N ARG A 40 6.11 -2.92 21.09
CA ARG A 40 4.90 -2.35 20.52
C ARG A 40 3.77 -3.36 20.32
N ALA A 41 4.08 -4.65 20.25
CA ALA A 41 3.10 -5.69 19.99
C ALA A 41 1.91 -5.70 20.99
N PRO A 42 2.09 -5.55 22.31
CA PRO A 42 0.94 -5.54 23.24
C PRO A 42 -0.04 -4.40 22.98
N THR A 43 0.47 -3.19 22.72
CA THR A 43 -0.37 -2.03 22.40
C THR A 43 -1.06 -2.18 21.03
N ALA A 44 -0.31 -2.64 20.03
CA ALA A 44 -0.87 -2.86 18.70
C ALA A 44 -1.94 -3.97 18.70
N LYS A 45 -1.75 -5.06 19.47
CA LYS A 45 -2.76 -6.12 19.61
C LYS A 45 -4.09 -5.57 20.16
N LYS A 46 -4.05 -4.68 21.15
CA LYS A 46 -5.27 -4.03 21.68
C LYS A 46 -6.00 -3.24 20.61
N ILE A 47 -5.25 -2.43 19.81
CA ILE A 47 -5.83 -1.66 18.70
C ILE A 47 -6.47 -2.61 17.67
N TYR A 48 -5.78 -3.70 17.27
CA TYR A 48 -6.36 -4.67 16.34
C TYR A 48 -7.56 -5.42 16.93
N GLN A 49 -7.63 -5.65 18.25
CA GLN A 49 -8.82 -6.20 18.91
C GLN A 49 -10.04 -5.30 18.73
N GLU A 50 -9.87 -3.99 18.88
CA GLU A 50 -10.94 -2.99 18.65
C GLU A 50 -11.39 -2.95 17.18
N LEU A 51 -10.50 -3.31 16.24
CA LEU A 51 -10.80 -3.43 14.81
C LEU A 51 -11.40 -4.78 14.39
N GLY A 52 -11.76 -5.64 15.34
CA GLY A 52 -12.33 -6.97 15.05
C GLY A 52 -11.29 -8.11 15.00
N GLY A 53 -10.08 -7.89 15.53
CA GLY A 53 -9.04 -8.91 15.68
C GLY A 53 -8.07 -9.07 14.52
N SER A 54 -8.30 -8.35 13.42
CA SER A 54 -7.45 -8.40 12.21
C SER A 54 -7.41 -7.05 11.49
N SER A 55 -6.51 -6.92 10.53
CA SER A 55 -6.52 -5.81 9.58
C SER A 55 -7.51 -6.07 8.46
N PRO A 56 -8.44 -5.16 8.15
CA PRO A 56 -9.37 -5.34 7.03
C PRO A 56 -8.73 -5.09 5.67
N ILE A 57 -7.47 -4.69 5.61
CA ILE A 57 -6.83 -4.20 4.39
C ILE A 57 -6.78 -5.26 3.28
N LEU A 58 -6.53 -6.52 3.60
CA LEU A 58 -6.45 -7.58 2.57
C LEU A 58 -7.83 -7.82 1.96
N GLU A 59 -8.87 -8.01 2.78
CA GLU A 59 -10.25 -8.21 2.33
C GLU A 59 -10.73 -7.05 1.45
N LEU A 60 -10.46 -5.82 1.87
CA LEU A 60 -10.85 -4.62 1.12
C LEU A 60 -10.07 -4.53 -0.20
N THR A 61 -8.78 -4.87 -0.20
CA THR A 61 -7.96 -4.90 -1.42
C THR A 61 -8.42 -5.99 -2.37
N GLU A 62 -8.84 -7.16 -1.86
CA GLU A 62 -9.44 -8.22 -2.69
C GLU A 62 -10.73 -7.77 -3.37
N LYS A 63 -11.59 -7.04 -2.66
CA LYS A 63 -12.82 -6.49 -3.25
C LYS A 63 -12.50 -5.50 -4.37
N GLN A 64 -11.52 -4.62 -4.15
CA GLN A 64 -11.05 -3.67 -5.18
C GLN A 64 -10.43 -4.38 -6.39
N SER A 65 -9.57 -5.37 -6.13
CA SER A 65 -8.92 -6.18 -7.17
C SER A 65 -9.94 -6.89 -8.06
N ARG A 66 -10.94 -7.56 -7.46
CA ARG A 66 -12.03 -8.24 -8.20
C ARG A 66 -12.87 -7.27 -9.02
N ALA A 67 -13.21 -6.11 -8.43
CA ALA A 67 -13.99 -5.09 -9.15
C ALA A 67 -13.23 -4.52 -10.36
N LEU A 68 -11.92 -4.27 -10.18
CA LEU A 68 -11.06 -3.81 -11.27
C LEU A 68 -10.92 -4.87 -12.38
N GLU A 69 -10.66 -6.12 -12.02
CA GLU A 69 -10.54 -7.24 -12.96
C GLU A 69 -11.82 -7.43 -13.77
N LEU A 70 -12.99 -7.41 -13.12
CA LEU A 70 -14.29 -7.47 -13.78
C LEU A 70 -14.53 -6.30 -14.74
N LYS A 71 -14.16 -5.08 -14.32
CA LYS A 71 -14.34 -3.88 -15.15
C LYS A 71 -13.45 -3.93 -16.38
N LEU A 72 -12.19 -4.26 -16.24
CA LEU A 72 -11.24 -4.33 -17.35
C LEU A 72 -11.65 -5.39 -18.38
N ASN A 73 -11.97 -6.61 -17.92
CA ASN A 73 -12.42 -7.70 -18.81
C ASN A 73 -13.81 -7.44 -19.42
N GLY A 74 -14.62 -6.58 -18.80
CA GLY A 74 -15.91 -6.16 -19.36
C GLY A 74 -15.80 -5.09 -20.44
N ASP A 75 -14.83 -4.18 -20.29
CA ASP A 75 -14.63 -3.06 -21.21
C ASP A 75 -13.77 -3.44 -22.43
N ASP A 76 -12.82 -4.35 -22.26
CA ASP A 76 -11.92 -4.83 -23.32
C ASP A 76 -12.00 -6.36 -23.43
N GLN A 77 -12.57 -6.84 -24.54
CA GLN A 77 -12.71 -8.28 -24.82
C GLN A 77 -11.56 -8.81 -25.69
N THR A 78 -10.58 -7.99 -26.00
CA THR A 78 -9.41 -8.39 -26.81
C THR A 78 -8.24 -8.88 -25.97
N SER A 79 -8.27 -8.58 -24.69
CA SER A 79 -7.20 -8.89 -23.72
C SER A 79 -7.79 -9.59 -22.48
N GLU A 80 -7.01 -10.45 -21.84
CA GLU A 80 -7.34 -11.02 -20.54
C GLU A 80 -6.60 -10.25 -19.44
N TYR A 81 -7.33 -9.71 -18.47
CA TYR A 81 -6.79 -8.98 -17.32
C TYR A 81 -6.89 -9.82 -16.06
N LYS A 82 -5.78 -9.92 -15.33
CA LYS A 82 -5.69 -10.62 -14.04
C LYS A 82 -5.05 -9.70 -13.00
N CYS A 83 -5.71 -9.54 -11.87
CA CYS A 83 -5.20 -8.73 -10.76
C CYS A 83 -4.52 -9.62 -9.71
N PHE A 84 -3.29 -9.28 -9.36
CA PHE A 84 -2.53 -9.94 -8.31
C PHE A 84 -2.22 -8.94 -7.19
N ILE A 85 -2.57 -9.31 -5.96
CA ILE A 85 -2.34 -8.47 -4.78
C ILE A 85 -0.94 -8.73 -4.25
N VAL A 86 -0.17 -7.67 -4.03
CA VAL A 86 1.15 -7.72 -3.42
C VAL A 86 1.20 -6.79 -2.23
N MET A 87 1.40 -7.35 -1.04
CA MET A 87 1.54 -6.61 0.21
C MET A 87 3.01 -6.40 0.58
N ARG A 88 3.31 -5.26 1.26
CA ARG A 88 4.70 -4.90 1.56
C ARG A 88 5.28 -5.60 2.79
N CYS A 89 4.59 -5.60 3.91
CA CYS A 89 5.11 -6.09 5.20
C CYS A 89 4.41 -7.33 5.73
N TRP A 90 3.35 -7.77 5.06
CA TRP A 90 2.59 -8.97 5.37
C TRP A 90 2.11 -9.66 4.09
N HIS A 91 1.53 -10.86 4.23
CA HIS A 91 1.07 -11.67 3.12
C HIS A 91 -0.16 -11.09 2.40
N PRO A 92 -0.30 -11.39 1.09
CA PRO A 92 0.65 -12.06 0.20
C PRO A 92 1.81 -11.15 -0.19
N ARG A 93 3.05 -11.66 -0.11
CA ARG A 93 4.27 -10.89 -0.42
C ARG A 93 4.74 -11.08 -1.85
N ALA A 94 5.63 -10.20 -2.31
CA ALA A 94 6.14 -10.20 -3.66
C ALA A 94 6.82 -11.54 -4.06
N ASP A 95 7.54 -12.18 -3.16
CA ASP A 95 8.20 -13.48 -3.37
C ASP A 95 7.23 -14.66 -3.51
N GLU A 96 6.05 -14.55 -2.92
CA GLU A 96 4.97 -15.52 -3.08
C GLU A 96 4.22 -15.30 -4.40
N VAL A 97 3.88 -14.04 -4.68
CA VAL A 97 3.02 -13.66 -5.81
C VAL A 97 3.73 -13.77 -7.16
N VAL A 98 5.06 -13.57 -7.21
CA VAL A 98 5.83 -13.63 -8.45
C VAL A 98 5.65 -14.95 -9.20
N ASN A 99 5.50 -16.07 -8.49
CA ASN A 99 5.29 -17.38 -9.09
C ASN A 99 3.89 -17.52 -9.74
N TYR A 100 2.86 -16.92 -9.13
CA TYR A 100 1.51 -16.88 -9.72
C TYR A 100 1.49 -16.04 -11.00
N VAL A 101 2.14 -14.85 -10.97
CA VAL A 101 2.28 -14.01 -12.17
C VAL A 101 3.07 -14.73 -13.25
N LYS A 102 4.15 -15.41 -12.90
CA LYS A 102 4.94 -16.22 -13.85
C LYS A 102 4.12 -17.36 -14.47
N SER A 103 3.28 -18.03 -13.68
CA SER A 103 2.39 -19.11 -14.18
C SER A 103 1.29 -18.57 -15.08
N PHE A 104 0.78 -17.37 -14.83
CA PHE A 104 -0.20 -16.70 -15.69
C PHE A 104 0.43 -16.26 -17.03
N ASN A 105 1.74 -15.96 -17.03
CA ASN A 105 2.54 -15.60 -18.20
C ASN A 105 1.95 -14.41 -19.00
N PRO A 106 1.77 -13.23 -18.39
CA PRO A 106 1.20 -12.06 -19.06
C PRO A 106 2.18 -11.45 -20.07
N ASP A 107 1.65 -10.77 -21.09
CA ASP A 107 2.44 -9.97 -22.04
C ASP A 107 2.98 -8.67 -21.41
N GLU A 108 2.24 -8.11 -20.47
CA GLU A 108 2.60 -6.88 -19.75
C GLU A 108 2.15 -6.93 -18.29
N ILE A 109 2.94 -6.32 -17.41
CA ILE A 109 2.61 -6.10 -16.00
C ILE A 109 2.40 -4.61 -15.77
N ILE A 110 1.27 -4.25 -15.16
CA ILE A 110 0.99 -2.89 -14.70
C ILE A 110 1.07 -2.86 -13.18
N LEU A 111 2.04 -2.13 -12.63
CA LEU A 111 2.14 -1.90 -11.19
C LEU A 111 1.28 -0.71 -10.80
N MET A 112 0.33 -0.94 -9.90
CA MET A 112 -0.57 0.10 -9.38
C MET A 112 -0.54 0.09 -7.86
N PRO A 113 0.39 0.82 -7.23
CA PRO A 113 0.37 1.01 -5.78
C PRO A 113 -0.92 1.71 -5.34
N LEU A 114 -1.61 1.14 -4.35
CA LEU A 114 -2.82 1.76 -3.78
C LEU A 114 -2.50 2.88 -2.78
N TYR A 115 -1.46 3.64 -3.10
CA TYR A 115 -1.06 4.88 -2.44
C TYR A 115 -1.25 6.01 -3.43
N PRO A 116 -2.33 6.82 -3.29
CA PRO A 116 -2.61 7.90 -4.24
C PRO A 116 -1.49 8.92 -4.33
N GLN A 117 -0.83 9.19 -3.21
CA GLN A 117 0.34 10.06 -3.13
C GLN A 117 1.61 9.22 -3.07
N TYR A 118 2.60 9.60 -3.86
CA TYR A 118 3.91 8.94 -3.89
C TYR A 118 4.75 9.31 -2.68
N SER A 119 5.40 8.31 -2.10
CA SER A 119 6.58 8.47 -1.25
C SER A 119 7.61 7.39 -1.56
N ALA A 120 8.89 7.73 -1.43
CA ALA A 120 9.97 6.75 -1.52
C ALA A 120 9.82 5.62 -0.47
N ALA A 121 9.22 5.94 0.69
CA ALA A 121 8.98 4.98 1.77
C ALA A 121 7.77 4.05 1.54
N THR A 122 6.86 4.38 0.63
CA THR A 122 5.64 3.60 0.30
C THR A 122 5.66 3.08 -1.12
N SER A 123 5.11 3.82 -2.07
CA SER A 123 5.05 3.42 -3.49
C SER A 123 6.44 3.07 -4.04
N GLY A 124 7.45 3.91 -3.77
CA GLY A 124 8.81 3.69 -4.25
C GLY A 124 9.42 2.40 -3.71
N SER A 125 9.27 2.11 -2.41
CA SER A 125 9.79 0.88 -1.81
C SER A 125 9.06 -0.37 -2.30
N SER A 126 7.74 -0.30 -2.51
CA SER A 126 6.93 -1.41 -3.04
C SER A 126 7.31 -1.74 -4.47
N ILE A 127 7.42 -0.72 -5.33
CA ILE A 127 7.84 -0.89 -6.74
C ILE A 127 9.25 -1.47 -6.82
N LYS A 128 10.16 -0.98 -5.98
CA LYS A 128 11.53 -1.49 -5.92
C LYS A 128 11.57 -2.96 -5.51
N GLU A 129 10.85 -3.35 -4.45
CA GLU A 129 10.79 -4.74 -4.00
C GLU A 129 10.29 -5.66 -5.11
N TRP A 130 9.20 -5.29 -5.78
CA TRP A 130 8.67 -6.08 -6.88
C TRP A 130 9.70 -6.27 -8.00
N LYS A 131 10.35 -5.18 -8.43
CA LYS A 131 11.40 -5.24 -9.48
C LYS A 131 12.59 -6.11 -9.08
N ASP A 132 13.03 -6.01 -7.82
CA ASP A 132 14.14 -6.83 -7.31
C ASP A 132 13.74 -8.33 -7.28
N ILE A 133 12.52 -8.65 -6.88
CA ILE A 133 11.99 -10.02 -6.86
C ILE A 133 11.82 -10.57 -8.29
N CYS A 134 11.28 -9.80 -9.23
CA CYS A 134 11.21 -10.18 -10.64
C CYS A 134 12.58 -10.52 -11.20
N LYS A 135 13.57 -9.67 -10.97
CA LYS A 135 14.96 -9.91 -11.40
C LYS A 135 15.52 -11.20 -10.80
N LYS A 136 15.33 -11.43 -9.49
CA LYS A 136 15.79 -12.64 -8.80
C LYS A 136 15.14 -13.91 -9.35
N ASN A 137 13.91 -13.83 -9.83
CA ASN A 137 13.14 -14.97 -10.37
C ASN A 137 13.18 -15.07 -11.90
N ASN A 138 14.03 -14.28 -12.57
CA ASN A 138 14.15 -14.23 -14.03
C ASN A 138 12.78 -13.95 -14.73
N LEU A 139 11.95 -13.10 -14.13
CA LEU A 139 10.69 -12.65 -14.70
C LEU A 139 10.95 -11.36 -15.50
N ASN A 140 11.21 -11.52 -16.81
CA ASN A 140 11.51 -10.41 -17.72
C ASN A 140 10.29 -10.09 -18.59
N ILE A 141 9.29 -9.45 -17.99
CA ILE A 141 8.07 -9.02 -18.68
C ILE A 141 8.05 -7.49 -18.70
N LYS A 142 7.57 -6.91 -19.80
CA LYS A 142 7.34 -5.47 -19.92
C LYS A 142 6.51 -5.00 -18.73
N THR A 143 7.03 -4.00 -18.00
CA THR A 143 6.38 -3.53 -16.78
C THR A 143 6.19 -2.03 -16.82
N SER A 144 4.94 -1.61 -16.80
CA SER A 144 4.51 -0.20 -16.67
C SER A 144 4.12 0.09 -15.22
N THR A 145 4.20 1.36 -14.81
CA THR A 145 3.93 1.75 -13.42
C THR A 145 3.04 2.99 -13.37
N ILE A 146 1.91 2.89 -12.68
CA ILE A 146 1.08 4.02 -12.25
C ILE A 146 1.62 4.45 -10.89
N CYS A 147 2.53 5.43 -10.85
CA CYS A 147 3.26 5.74 -9.62
C CYS A 147 2.39 6.42 -8.55
N CYS A 148 1.44 7.25 -8.97
CA CYS A 148 0.61 8.11 -8.12
C CYS A 148 -0.55 8.72 -8.90
N TYR A 149 -1.61 9.12 -8.20
CA TYR A 149 -2.82 9.73 -8.77
C TYR A 149 -3.51 10.70 -7.79
N PRO A 150 -2.74 11.63 -7.17
CA PRO A 150 -3.24 12.47 -6.06
C PRO A 150 -4.38 13.40 -6.45
N ILE A 151 -4.47 13.80 -7.72
CA ILE A 151 -5.46 14.74 -8.26
C ILE A 151 -6.31 14.12 -9.38
N ASP A 152 -6.31 12.79 -9.51
CA ASP A 152 -7.20 12.12 -10.47
C ASP A 152 -8.66 12.44 -10.17
N ASN A 153 -9.42 12.82 -11.20
CA ASN A 153 -10.80 13.29 -11.03
C ASN A 153 -11.72 12.23 -10.43
N ASN A 154 -11.57 10.96 -10.82
CA ASN A 154 -12.40 9.87 -10.31
C ASN A 154 -12.04 9.55 -8.85
N PHE A 155 -10.74 9.61 -8.51
CA PHE A 155 -10.28 9.45 -7.14
C PHE A 155 -10.84 10.55 -6.22
N VAL A 156 -10.77 11.82 -6.63
CA VAL A 156 -11.30 12.95 -5.87
C VAL A 156 -12.83 12.86 -5.77
N GLN A 157 -13.52 12.53 -6.88
CA GLN A 157 -14.96 12.38 -6.88
C GLN A 157 -15.45 11.26 -5.95
N ALA A 158 -14.77 10.12 -5.92
CA ALA A 158 -15.08 9.03 -5.00
C ALA A 158 -14.98 9.46 -3.52
N HIS A 159 -13.94 10.25 -3.17
CA HIS A 159 -13.80 10.81 -1.82
C HIS A 159 -14.91 11.81 -1.49
N LYS A 160 -15.23 12.71 -2.43
CA LYS A 160 -16.31 13.67 -2.26
C LYS A 160 -17.65 12.97 -2.00
N GLU A 161 -17.96 11.93 -2.76
CA GLU A 161 -19.20 11.16 -2.56
C GLU A 161 -19.28 10.51 -1.18
N GLU A 162 -18.18 9.92 -0.71
CA GLU A 162 -18.14 9.32 0.63
C GLU A 162 -18.24 10.37 1.75
N ILE A 163 -17.62 11.53 1.58
CA ILE A 163 -17.71 12.66 2.50
C ILE A 163 -19.17 13.15 2.58
N VAL A 164 -19.79 13.44 1.42
CA VAL A 164 -21.15 13.96 1.35
C VAL A 164 -22.17 13.01 1.99
N LYS A 165 -22.02 11.69 1.80
CA LYS A 165 -22.85 10.68 2.47
C LYS A 165 -22.82 10.76 4.01
N LYS A 166 -21.76 11.31 4.60
CA LYS A 166 -21.59 11.43 6.07
C LYS A 166 -22.00 12.78 6.62
N ILE A 167 -22.19 13.78 5.76
CA ILE A 167 -22.57 15.11 6.20
C ILE A 167 -24.08 15.18 6.37
N THR A 168 -24.56 15.37 7.59
CA THR A 168 -25.99 15.51 7.92
C THR A 168 -26.49 16.96 7.74
N ASN A 169 -25.60 17.94 7.83
CA ASN A 169 -25.92 19.37 7.68
C ASN A 169 -24.78 20.09 6.94
N LEU A 170 -25.01 20.41 5.68
CA LEU A 170 -24.06 21.07 4.81
C LEU A 170 -23.71 22.52 5.21
N ASN A 171 -24.55 23.17 6.05
CA ASN A 171 -24.33 24.55 6.46
C ASN A 171 -23.49 24.70 7.73
N ASN A 172 -23.23 23.59 8.45
CA ASN A 172 -22.54 23.64 9.72
C ASN A 172 -21.64 22.40 9.91
N PHE A 173 -20.59 22.30 9.13
CA PHE A 173 -19.57 21.27 9.30
C PHE A 173 -18.15 21.85 9.10
N LYS A 174 -17.19 21.17 9.67
CA LYS A 174 -15.76 21.43 9.44
C LYS A 174 -15.10 20.14 8.96
N LEU A 175 -14.55 20.17 7.76
CA LEU A 175 -13.80 19.04 7.20
C LEU A 175 -12.36 19.10 7.68
N ILE A 176 -11.86 18.00 8.22
CA ILE A 176 -10.49 17.86 8.68
C ILE A 176 -9.85 16.70 7.94
N PHE A 177 -8.76 16.96 7.22
CA PHE A 177 -7.95 15.93 6.57
C PHE A 177 -6.80 15.54 7.50
N SER A 178 -6.63 14.22 7.70
CA SER A 178 -5.55 13.66 8.49
C SER A 178 -4.61 12.90 7.57
N ALA A 179 -3.39 13.38 7.41
CA ALA A 179 -2.35 12.74 6.62
C ALA A 179 -1.32 12.06 7.52
N HIS A 180 -0.70 10.99 7.01
CA HIS A 180 0.42 10.35 7.69
C HIS A 180 1.65 11.26 7.66
N GLY A 181 2.27 11.51 8.81
CA GLY A 181 3.48 12.34 8.88
C GLY A 181 4.70 11.63 8.31
N LEU A 182 5.48 12.34 7.51
CA LEU A 182 6.82 11.92 7.10
C LEU A 182 7.89 12.75 7.84
N PRO A 183 9.08 12.19 8.10
CA PRO A 183 10.20 12.97 8.61
C PRO A 183 10.54 14.12 7.65
N GLU A 184 10.71 15.33 8.18
CA GLU A 184 11.06 16.52 7.39
C GLU A 184 12.29 16.31 6.50
N LYS A 185 13.24 15.47 6.95
CA LYS A 185 14.40 15.07 6.17
C LYS A 185 14.05 14.42 4.84
N ASN A 186 12.93 13.69 4.75
CA ASN A 186 12.49 13.06 3.50
C ASN A 186 11.98 14.12 2.52
N ILE A 187 11.19 15.06 3.03
CA ILE A 187 10.69 16.20 2.23
C ILE A 187 11.85 17.06 1.70
N LYS A 188 12.82 17.39 2.55
CA LYS A 188 14.04 18.12 2.15
C LYS A 188 14.89 17.38 1.10
N LYS A 189 14.75 16.07 0.99
CA LYS A 189 15.38 15.24 -0.06
C LYS A 189 14.54 15.13 -1.35
N GLY A 190 13.43 15.84 -1.44
CA GLY A 190 12.59 15.89 -2.63
C GLY A 190 11.48 14.83 -2.67
N ASP A 191 11.12 14.20 -1.52
CA ASP A 191 9.95 13.32 -1.48
C ASP A 191 8.68 14.17 -1.69
N PRO A 192 7.85 13.90 -2.73
CA PRO A 192 6.74 14.76 -3.09
C PRO A 192 5.48 14.55 -2.24
N TYR A 193 5.51 13.66 -1.26
CA TYR A 193 4.32 13.20 -0.53
C TYR A 193 3.51 14.35 0.07
N GLN A 194 4.17 15.25 0.81
CA GLN A 194 3.49 16.38 1.44
C GLN A 194 2.77 17.24 0.39
N TRP A 195 3.48 17.66 -0.64
CA TRP A 195 2.92 18.47 -1.73
C TRP A 195 1.74 17.77 -2.40
N GLN A 196 1.86 16.46 -2.69
CA GLN A 196 0.78 15.69 -3.31
C GLN A 196 -0.44 15.54 -2.40
N VAL A 197 -0.26 15.43 -1.08
CA VAL A 197 -1.37 15.46 -0.11
C VAL A 197 -2.09 16.81 -0.16
N GLU A 198 -1.33 17.90 -0.11
CA GLU A 198 -1.88 19.27 -0.21
C GLU A 198 -2.68 19.44 -1.50
N GLN A 199 -2.15 18.99 -2.66
CA GLN A 199 -2.87 19.01 -3.93
C GLN A 199 -4.16 18.17 -3.91
N SER A 200 -4.18 17.01 -3.21
CA SER A 200 -5.40 16.20 -3.07
C SER A 200 -6.47 16.90 -2.23
N VAL A 201 -6.06 17.71 -1.24
CA VAL A 201 -6.96 18.46 -0.36
C VAL A 201 -7.54 19.69 -1.08
N ASP A 202 -6.72 20.37 -1.88
CA ASP A 202 -7.09 21.59 -2.60
C ASP A 202 -8.04 21.32 -3.78
N LYS A 203 -8.03 20.09 -4.31
CA LYS A 203 -8.88 19.64 -5.43
C LYS A 203 -10.32 19.32 -4.99
#